data_1fa903aedd50c139307730a11fa5c5d4
#
_entry.id   1fa903aedd50c139307730a11fa5c5d4
#
_cell.length_a   1.000
_cell.length_b   1.000
_cell.length_c   1.000
_cell.angle_alpha   90.00
_cell.angle_beta   90.00
_cell.angle_gamma   90.00
#
_symmetry.space_group_name_H-M   'P 1'
#
loop_
_entity.id
_entity.type
_entity.pdbx_description
1 polymer ?
#
loop_
_entity_poly.entity_id
_entity_poly.type
_entity_poly.pdbx_seq_one_letter_code
_entity_poly.pdbx_strand_id
1 'polypeptide(L)'
;MAQITASLVKELRERTGAGMMDCKKALTQTDGDIDAAIDYLRENGIAKAAKKADRIAAEGLSYIEVKGNKAVILEINSETDFVAKNEKFVALVKNVAEAILTAEPATLEEALQVEAQGGTVEAVINEGIATIGEKLSLRRFEVVTKSDADAFGAYSHMGGRIGVLTLIEGSTDEEAAKDVAMHIAALAPKYLDESEVPADVLEHEKKVLTEQALNEGKPANIVEKMIVGRINKFLEEITVVKQKFVKDDSFTVEKFVASKGGKLAKFVRYEVGEGIEKREDNFAEEVMSQVNASK
;
A
#
# COMPACT_ATOMS: atom_id res chain seq x y z
N MET A 1 -14.04 2.52 -46.25
CA MET A 1 -14.06 2.97 -44.85
C MET A 1 -15.44 2.74 -44.27
N ALA A 2 -15.58 1.92 -43.27
CA ALA A 2 -16.85 1.71 -42.58
C ALA A 2 -17.30 3.03 -41.94
N GLN A 3 -18.60 3.31 -41.96
CA GLN A 3 -19.15 4.48 -41.31
C GLN A 3 -19.16 4.28 -39.78
N ILE A 4 -18.27 4.98 -39.09
CA ILE A 4 -18.21 4.89 -37.63
C ILE A 4 -19.39 5.63 -37.02
N THR A 5 -20.39 4.87 -36.55
CA THR A 5 -21.61 5.43 -35.96
C THR A 5 -21.43 5.72 -34.48
N ALA A 6 -22.24 6.65 -33.95
CA ALA A 6 -22.27 6.94 -32.51
C ALA A 6 -22.62 5.69 -31.65
N SER A 7 -23.46 4.80 -32.21
CA SER A 7 -23.84 3.54 -31.56
C SER A 7 -22.64 2.60 -31.42
N LEU A 8 -21.82 2.47 -32.46
CA LEU A 8 -20.62 1.62 -32.44
C LEU A 8 -19.59 2.15 -31.44
N VAL A 9 -19.41 3.47 -31.38
CA VAL A 9 -18.53 4.10 -30.37
C VAL A 9 -19.04 3.88 -28.95
N LYS A 10 -20.36 3.97 -28.76
CA LYS A 10 -21.00 3.69 -27.46
C LYS A 10 -20.79 2.24 -27.03
N GLU A 11 -21.02 1.29 -27.94
CA GLU A 11 -20.81 -0.13 -27.68
C GLU A 11 -19.38 -0.46 -27.28
N LEU A 12 -18.38 0.03 -28.03
CA LEU A 12 -16.97 -0.16 -27.71
C LEU A 12 -16.62 0.45 -26.34
N ARG A 13 -17.18 1.63 -26.03
CA ARG A 13 -16.99 2.28 -24.74
C ARG A 13 -17.61 1.49 -23.58
N GLU A 14 -18.77 0.93 -23.75
CA GLU A 14 -19.44 0.08 -22.74
C GLU A 14 -18.65 -1.22 -22.48
N ARG A 15 -18.04 -1.80 -23.54
CA ARG A 15 -17.20 -3.00 -23.43
C ARG A 15 -15.82 -2.75 -22.81
N THR A 16 -15.21 -1.59 -23.03
CA THR A 16 -13.81 -1.30 -22.65
C THR A 16 -13.64 -0.26 -21.55
N GLY A 17 -14.68 0.54 -21.26
CA GLY A 17 -14.54 1.68 -20.35
C GLY A 17 -13.66 2.82 -20.85
N ALA A 18 -13.09 2.73 -22.05
CA ALA A 18 -12.20 3.73 -22.64
C ALA A 18 -12.91 5.05 -22.95
N GLY A 19 -12.13 6.13 -23.11
CA GLY A 19 -12.67 7.45 -23.47
C GLY A 19 -13.35 7.45 -24.84
N MET A 20 -14.43 8.24 -25.00
CA MET A 20 -15.21 8.31 -26.25
C MET A 20 -14.35 8.60 -27.49
N MET A 21 -13.37 9.52 -27.37
CA MET A 21 -12.49 9.89 -28.47
C MET A 21 -11.48 8.79 -28.81
N ASP A 22 -11.00 8.04 -27.79
CA ASP A 22 -10.12 6.89 -27.98
C ASP A 22 -10.87 5.77 -28.70
N CYS A 23 -12.12 5.47 -28.27
CA CYS A 23 -12.98 4.50 -28.95
C CYS A 23 -13.26 4.87 -30.42
N LYS A 24 -13.58 6.15 -30.68
CA LYS A 24 -13.77 6.63 -32.05
C LYS A 24 -12.50 6.47 -32.89
N LYS A 25 -11.34 6.81 -32.33
CA LYS A 25 -10.05 6.67 -33.01
C LYS A 25 -9.73 5.20 -33.28
N ALA A 26 -9.92 4.32 -32.30
CA ALA A 26 -9.71 2.88 -32.45
C ALA A 26 -10.57 2.31 -33.59
N LEU A 27 -11.88 2.56 -33.58
CA LEU A 27 -12.79 2.11 -34.63
C LEU A 27 -12.42 2.66 -36.00
N THR A 28 -11.93 3.89 -36.08
CA THR A 28 -11.46 4.47 -37.34
C THR A 28 -10.23 3.76 -37.88
N GLN A 29 -9.30 3.37 -37.01
CA GLN A 29 -8.07 2.65 -37.40
C GLN A 29 -8.33 1.18 -37.79
N THR A 30 -9.43 0.61 -37.30
CA THR A 30 -9.81 -0.79 -37.53
C THR A 30 -11.01 -0.97 -38.45
N ASP A 31 -11.36 0.07 -39.22
CA ASP A 31 -12.48 0.07 -40.15
C ASP A 31 -13.83 -0.39 -39.54
N GLY A 32 -14.03 -0.10 -38.24
CA GLY A 32 -15.26 -0.42 -37.51
C GLY A 32 -15.30 -1.83 -36.90
N ASP A 33 -14.23 -2.60 -36.99
CA ASP A 33 -14.11 -3.90 -36.32
C ASP A 33 -13.92 -3.67 -34.82
N ILE A 34 -14.87 -4.15 -34.01
CA ILE A 34 -14.90 -3.93 -32.56
C ILE A 34 -13.77 -4.71 -31.87
N ASP A 35 -13.52 -5.96 -32.28
CA ASP A 35 -12.54 -6.81 -31.61
C ASP A 35 -11.12 -6.31 -31.93
N ALA A 36 -10.83 -5.96 -33.17
CA ALA A 36 -9.60 -5.30 -33.54
C ALA A 36 -9.44 -3.91 -32.87
N ALA A 37 -10.54 -3.18 -32.62
CA ALA A 37 -10.51 -1.93 -31.89
C ALA A 37 -10.19 -2.12 -30.40
N ILE A 38 -10.62 -3.20 -29.78
CA ILE A 38 -10.24 -3.58 -28.42
C ILE A 38 -8.73 -3.81 -28.33
N ASP A 39 -8.17 -4.61 -29.25
CA ASP A 39 -6.72 -4.86 -29.31
C ASP A 39 -5.93 -3.58 -29.53
N TYR A 40 -6.37 -2.73 -30.46
CA TYR A 40 -5.77 -1.40 -30.68
C TYR A 40 -5.80 -0.52 -29.42
N LEU A 41 -6.88 -0.56 -28.62
CA LEU A 41 -6.97 0.18 -27.37
C LEU A 41 -6.00 -0.38 -26.33
N ARG A 42 -5.83 -1.69 -26.25
CA ARG A 42 -4.88 -2.34 -25.34
C ARG A 42 -3.43 -1.95 -25.66
N GLU A 43 -3.03 -2.03 -26.93
CA GLU A 43 -1.70 -1.62 -27.40
C GLU A 43 -1.42 -0.13 -27.09
N ASN A 44 -2.40 0.74 -27.36
CA ASN A 44 -2.29 2.16 -27.02
C ASN A 44 -2.31 2.41 -25.51
N GLY A 45 -2.94 1.56 -24.71
CA GLY A 45 -2.92 1.57 -23.25
C GLY A 45 -1.50 1.37 -22.72
N ILE A 46 -0.78 0.37 -23.22
CA ILE A 46 0.62 0.11 -22.90
C ILE A 46 1.49 1.33 -23.24
N ALA A 47 1.31 1.92 -24.43
CA ALA A 47 2.07 3.10 -24.84
C ALA A 47 1.77 4.34 -23.96
N LYS A 48 0.52 4.50 -23.50
CA LYS A 48 0.14 5.56 -22.54
C LYS A 48 0.74 5.32 -21.16
N ALA A 49 0.76 4.08 -20.69
CA ALA A 49 1.39 3.70 -19.43
C ALA A 49 2.89 3.99 -19.45
N ALA A 50 3.60 3.59 -20.50
CA ALA A 50 5.02 3.87 -20.68
C ALA A 50 5.34 5.38 -20.63
N LYS A 51 4.51 6.24 -21.25
CA LYS A 51 4.68 7.70 -21.20
C LYS A 51 4.48 8.32 -19.81
N LYS A 52 3.85 7.60 -18.89
CA LYS A 52 3.59 8.06 -17.52
C LYS A 52 4.51 7.40 -16.49
N ALA A 53 5.37 6.47 -16.92
CA ALA A 53 6.20 5.67 -16.02
C ALA A 53 7.05 6.52 -15.05
N ASP A 54 7.55 7.68 -15.51
CA ASP A 54 8.41 8.56 -14.72
C ASP A 54 7.65 9.54 -13.80
N ARG A 55 6.30 9.53 -13.84
CA ARG A 55 5.52 10.42 -12.98
C ARG A 55 5.54 9.96 -11.54
N ILE A 56 5.50 10.90 -10.59
CA ILE A 56 5.38 10.60 -9.17
C ILE A 56 3.94 10.17 -8.88
N ALA A 57 3.79 9.00 -8.28
CA ALA A 57 2.52 8.45 -7.81
C ALA A 57 2.66 8.12 -6.32
N ALA A 58 2.40 9.11 -5.46
CA ALA A 58 2.57 9.03 -4.00
C ALA A 58 1.24 8.94 -3.24
N GLU A 59 0.12 8.97 -3.96
CA GLU A 59 -1.23 8.70 -3.44
C GLU A 59 -1.64 7.27 -3.85
N GLY A 60 -2.85 6.84 -3.51
CA GLY A 60 -3.35 5.50 -3.83
C GLY A 60 -4.07 4.83 -2.69
N LEU A 61 -4.03 3.51 -2.65
CA LEU A 61 -4.76 2.70 -1.68
C LEU A 61 -3.89 1.56 -1.15
N SER A 62 -3.86 1.39 0.17
CA SER A 62 -3.48 0.14 0.82
C SER A 62 -4.74 -0.69 1.05
N TYR A 63 -4.76 -1.92 0.55
CA TYR A 63 -5.93 -2.79 0.59
C TYR A 63 -5.58 -4.15 1.18
N ILE A 64 -6.52 -4.69 1.95
CA ILE A 64 -6.37 -6.00 2.60
C ILE A 64 -7.55 -6.86 2.17
N GLU A 65 -7.26 -8.05 1.69
CA GLU A 65 -8.25 -9.10 1.43
C GLU A 65 -7.95 -10.31 2.28
N VAL A 66 -8.98 -10.83 2.94
CA VAL A 66 -8.89 -12.05 3.78
C VAL A 66 -9.86 -13.08 3.26
N LYS A 67 -9.36 -14.29 2.96
CA LYS A 67 -10.19 -15.40 2.46
C LYS A 67 -9.76 -16.71 3.12
N GLY A 68 -10.53 -17.14 4.11
CA GLY A 68 -10.19 -18.34 4.90
C GLY A 68 -8.86 -18.16 5.65
N ASN A 69 -7.93 -19.05 5.37
CA ASN A 69 -6.62 -19.07 6.02
C ASN A 69 -5.53 -18.27 5.28
N LYS A 70 -5.91 -17.44 4.33
CA LYS A 70 -5.00 -16.58 3.56
C LYS A 70 -5.44 -15.13 3.63
N ALA A 71 -4.48 -14.25 3.69
CA ALA A 71 -4.69 -12.80 3.58
C ALA A 71 -3.63 -12.20 2.68
N VAL A 72 -4.00 -11.16 1.93
CA VAL A 72 -3.07 -10.31 1.21
C VAL A 72 -3.24 -8.88 1.69
N ILE A 73 -2.15 -8.19 1.90
CA ILE A 73 -2.08 -6.74 1.98
C ILE A 73 -1.27 -6.24 0.79
N LEU A 74 -1.75 -5.21 0.12
CA LEU A 74 -1.05 -4.60 -1.01
C LEU A 74 -1.19 -3.09 -1.03
N GLU A 75 -0.30 -2.43 -1.77
CA GLU A 75 -0.36 -1.00 -2.07
C GLU A 75 -0.33 -0.79 -3.57
N ILE A 76 -1.38 -0.14 -4.10
CA ILE A 76 -1.42 0.36 -5.47
C ILE A 76 -1.44 1.88 -5.41
N ASN A 77 -0.44 2.50 -6.05
CA ASN A 77 -0.29 3.93 -6.07
C ASN A 77 -1.01 4.58 -7.26
N SER A 78 -1.40 5.84 -7.08
CA SER A 78 -1.93 6.78 -8.07
C SER A 78 -1.28 8.16 -7.92
N GLU A 79 -1.49 9.06 -8.88
CA GLU A 79 -0.92 10.42 -8.81
C GLU A 79 -1.68 11.30 -7.81
N THR A 80 -3.03 11.12 -7.71
CA THR A 80 -3.90 11.95 -6.86
C THR A 80 -4.76 11.15 -5.89
N ASP A 81 -5.17 11.79 -4.81
CA ASP A 81 -6.11 11.23 -3.83
C ASP A 81 -7.55 11.13 -4.36
N PHE A 82 -7.89 11.86 -5.42
CA PHE A 82 -9.17 11.72 -6.11
C PHE A 82 -9.30 10.35 -6.76
N VAL A 83 -8.23 9.87 -7.41
CA VAL A 83 -8.20 8.52 -8.00
C VAL A 83 -8.28 7.46 -6.93
N ALA A 84 -7.62 7.63 -5.79
CA ALA A 84 -7.70 6.69 -4.68
C ALA A 84 -9.14 6.43 -4.18
N LYS A 85 -10.06 7.38 -4.39
CA LYS A 85 -11.49 7.28 -4.02
C LYS A 85 -12.38 6.88 -5.20
N ASN A 86 -11.83 6.76 -6.40
CA ASN A 86 -12.59 6.43 -7.61
C ASN A 86 -13.03 4.96 -7.61
N GLU A 87 -14.31 4.70 -7.89
CA GLU A 87 -14.87 3.34 -7.86
C GLU A 87 -14.16 2.37 -8.82
N LYS A 88 -13.74 2.84 -10.01
CA LYS A 88 -13.00 2.02 -10.97
C LYS A 88 -11.62 1.63 -10.44
N PHE A 89 -10.93 2.57 -9.76
CA PHE A 89 -9.66 2.30 -9.13
C PHE A 89 -9.80 1.31 -7.97
N VAL A 90 -10.80 1.50 -7.11
CA VAL A 90 -11.08 0.57 -6.01
C VAL A 90 -11.42 -0.83 -6.54
N ALA A 91 -12.19 -0.93 -7.63
CA ALA A 91 -12.51 -2.21 -8.27
C ALA A 91 -11.25 -2.89 -8.85
N LEU A 92 -10.36 -2.11 -9.48
CA LEU A 92 -9.07 -2.60 -9.96
C LEU A 92 -8.21 -3.14 -8.80
N VAL A 93 -8.10 -2.40 -7.70
CA VAL A 93 -7.34 -2.82 -6.52
C VAL A 93 -7.86 -4.14 -5.96
N LYS A 94 -9.18 -4.31 -5.85
CA LYS A 94 -9.82 -5.56 -5.39
C LYS A 94 -9.55 -6.73 -6.32
N ASN A 95 -9.66 -6.52 -7.62
CA ASN A 95 -9.37 -7.54 -8.64
C ASN A 95 -7.92 -8.03 -8.55
N VAL A 96 -6.97 -7.10 -8.44
CA VAL A 96 -5.54 -7.41 -8.25
C VAL A 96 -5.30 -8.16 -6.94
N ALA A 97 -5.93 -7.73 -5.84
CA ALA A 97 -5.81 -8.38 -4.54
C ALA A 97 -6.31 -9.84 -4.58
N GLU A 98 -7.47 -10.08 -5.18
CA GLU A 98 -8.03 -11.43 -5.31
C GLU A 98 -7.14 -12.35 -6.17
N ALA A 99 -6.60 -11.82 -7.27
CA ALA A 99 -5.67 -12.54 -8.13
C ALA A 99 -4.38 -12.94 -7.39
N ILE A 100 -3.74 -11.99 -6.70
CA ILE A 100 -2.52 -12.22 -5.91
C ILE A 100 -2.80 -13.21 -4.77
N LEU A 101 -3.91 -13.05 -4.05
CA LEU A 101 -4.29 -13.95 -2.95
C LEU A 101 -4.51 -15.39 -3.44
N THR A 102 -5.00 -15.56 -4.66
CA THR A 102 -5.25 -16.88 -5.25
C THR A 102 -3.96 -17.54 -5.74
N ALA A 103 -3.09 -16.78 -6.38
CA ALA A 103 -1.88 -17.30 -7.03
C ALA A 103 -0.66 -17.34 -6.10
N GLU A 104 -0.63 -16.55 -5.03
CA GLU A 104 0.45 -16.47 -4.03
C GLU A 104 1.84 -16.26 -4.65
N PRO A 105 2.02 -15.26 -5.54
CA PRO A 105 3.32 -15.01 -6.15
C PRO A 105 4.36 -14.60 -5.08
N ALA A 106 5.62 -14.97 -5.31
CA ALA A 106 6.71 -14.69 -4.38
C ALA A 106 7.34 -13.31 -4.60
N THR A 107 7.26 -12.77 -5.82
CA THR A 107 7.90 -11.51 -6.21
C THR A 107 6.92 -10.58 -6.90
N LEU A 108 7.29 -9.29 -6.98
CA LEU A 108 6.50 -8.29 -7.69
C LEU A 108 6.40 -8.62 -9.19
N GLU A 109 7.49 -9.10 -9.78
CA GLU A 109 7.54 -9.51 -11.17
C GLU A 109 6.58 -10.65 -11.45
N GLU A 110 6.55 -11.66 -10.58
CA GLU A 110 5.59 -12.76 -10.67
C GLU A 110 4.15 -12.27 -10.51
N ALA A 111 3.91 -11.37 -9.54
CA ALA A 111 2.60 -10.81 -9.28
C ALA A 111 2.02 -10.07 -10.49
N LEU A 112 2.85 -9.36 -11.25
CA LEU A 112 2.44 -8.67 -12.47
C LEU A 112 2.00 -9.63 -13.58
N GLN A 113 2.49 -10.88 -13.58
CA GLN A 113 2.13 -11.91 -14.56
C GLN A 113 0.97 -12.80 -14.12
N VAL A 114 0.45 -12.64 -12.89
CA VAL A 114 -0.71 -13.38 -12.40
C VAL A 114 -1.95 -13.04 -13.23
N GLU A 115 -2.72 -14.06 -13.60
CA GLU A 115 -4.02 -13.87 -14.26
C GLU A 115 -5.05 -13.31 -13.30
N ALA A 116 -5.63 -12.19 -13.69
CA ALA A 116 -6.71 -11.48 -13.01
C ALA A 116 -7.92 -11.36 -13.95
N GLN A 117 -9.03 -10.84 -13.47
CA GLN A 117 -10.18 -10.57 -14.33
C GLN A 117 -9.84 -9.45 -15.33
N GLY A 118 -9.76 -9.80 -16.62
CA GLY A 118 -9.43 -8.89 -17.71
C GLY A 118 -8.01 -9.05 -18.27
N GLY A 119 -7.23 -10.04 -17.80
CA GLY A 119 -5.88 -10.34 -18.25
C GLY A 119 -4.88 -10.38 -17.09
N THR A 120 -3.59 -10.34 -17.38
CA THR A 120 -2.60 -10.29 -16.31
C THR A 120 -2.75 -9.03 -15.44
N VAL A 121 -2.28 -9.07 -14.20
CA VAL A 121 -2.25 -7.91 -13.29
C VAL A 121 -1.63 -6.69 -13.98
N GLU A 122 -0.53 -6.88 -14.71
CA GLU A 122 0.09 -5.81 -15.50
C GLU A 122 -0.86 -5.24 -16.56
N ALA A 123 -1.57 -6.11 -17.28
CA ALA A 123 -2.53 -5.69 -18.30
C ALA A 123 -3.69 -4.90 -17.67
N VAL A 124 -4.22 -5.36 -16.54
CA VAL A 124 -5.29 -4.68 -15.78
C VAL A 124 -4.84 -3.29 -15.30
N ILE A 125 -3.61 -3.17 -14.80
CA ILE A 125 -3.05 -1.87 -14.39
C ILE A 125 -2.87 -0.94 -15.59
N ASN A 126 -2.34 -1.44 -16.72
CA ASN A 126 -2.17 -0.66 -17.95
C ASN A 126 -3.50 -0.16 -18.52
N GLU A 127 -4.55 -0.98 -18.48
CA GLU A 127 -5.90 -0.58 -18.84
C GLU A 127 -6.44 0.49 -17.87
N GLY A 128 -6.19 0.33 -16.57
CA GLY A 128 -6.49 1.33 -15.57
C GLY A 128 -5.84 2.69 -15.87
N ILE A 129 -4.55 2.70 -16.24
CA ILE A 129 -3.83 3.91 -16.64
C ILE A 129 -4.46 4.56 -17.87
N ALA A 130 -4.87 3.74 -18.83
CA ALA A 130 -5.49 4.22 -20.07
C ALA A 130 -6.87 4.86 -19.83
N THR A 131 -7.67 4.29 -18.92
CA THR A 131 -9.06 4.70 -18.65
C THR A 131 -9.17 5.82 -17.62
N ILE A 132 -8.36 5.76 -16.57
CA ILE A 132 -8.35 6.74 -15.46
C ILE A 132 -7.51 7.97 -15.85
N GLY A 133 -6.42 7.75 -16.58
CA GLY A 133 -5.58 8.85 -17.07
C GLY A 133 -4.42 9.23 -16.17
N GLU A 134 -4.19 8.52 -15.06
CA GLU A 134 -3.06 8.70 -14.15
C GLU A 134 -2.10 7.51 -14.21
N LYS A 135 -0.85 7.70 -13.74
CA LYS A 135 0.04 6.59 -13.45
C LYS A 135 -0.54 5.75 -12.32
N LEU A 136 -0.62 4.45 -12.55
CA LEU A 136 -0.95 3.46 -11.51
C LEU A 136 0.19 2.46 -11.43
N SER A 137 0.46 1.96 -10.22
CA SER A 137 1.50 0.92 -10.04
C SER A 137 1.22 0.07 -8.81
N LEU A 138 1.31 -1.25 -8.96
CA LEU A 138 1.44 -2.15 -7.82
C LEU A 138 2.83 -1.94 -7.24
N ARG A 139 2.90 -1.39 -6.04
CA ARG A 139 4.16 -1.03 -5.40
C ARG A 139 4.73 -2.15 -4.57
N ARG A 140 3.88 -2.75 -3.77
CA ARG A 140 4.25 -3.82 -2.84
C ARG A 140 3.02 -4.63 -2.45
N PHE A 141 3.25 -5.85 -2.07
CA PHE A 141 2.23 -6.73 -1.49
C PHE A 141 2.90 -7.75 -0.55
N GLU A 142 2.09 -8.36 0.28
CA GLU A 142 2.49 -9.50 1.09
C GLU A 142 1.31 -10.44 1.27
N VAL A 143 1.54 -11.74 1.05
CA VAL A 143 0.58 -12.80 1.33
C VAL A 143 0.97 -13.48 2.62
N VAL A 144 -0.01 -13.60 3.53
CA VAL A 144 0.17 -14.23 4.84
C VAL A 144 -0.81 -15.38 4.96
N THR A 145 -0.33 -16.52 5.45
CA THR A 145 -1.15 -17.71 5.73
C THR A 145 -1.22 -17.96 7.23
N LYS A 146 -2.33 -18.53 7.67
CA LYS A 146 -2.56 -18.92 9.08
C LYS A 146 -3.09 -20.34 9.18
N SER A 147 -3.04 -20.95 10.36
CA SER A 147 -3.77 -22.17 10.67
C SER A 147 -5.20 -21.86 11.14
N ASP A 148 -6.04 -22.89 11.29
CA ASP A 148 -7.40 -22.75 11.84
C ASP A 148 -7.40 -22.33 13.32
N ALA A 149 -6.27 -22.49 14.02
CA ALA A 149 -6.09 -22.10 15.42
C ALA A 149 -5.68 -20.64 15.61
N ASP A 150 -5.47 -19.90 14.52
CA ASP A 150 -4.92 -18.56 14.51
C ASP A 150 -5.94 -17.53 14.05
N ALA A 151 -5.68 -16.26 14.29
CA ALA A 151 -6.51 -15.15 13.84
C ALA A 151 -5.75 -14.15 12.99
N PHE A 152 -6.39 -13.67 11.92
CA PHE A 152 -5.99 -12.43 11.24
C PHE A 152 -6.70 -11.23 11.85
N GLY A 153 -5.97 -10.11 11.97
CA GLY A 153 -6.53 -8.79 12.19
C GLY A 153 -6.29 -7.92 10.98
N ALA A 154 -7.35 -7.45 10.35
CA ALA A 154 -7.30 -6.54 9.22
C ALA A 154 -7.86 -5.17 9.62
N TYR A 155 -7.08 -4.11 9.47
CA TYR A 155 -7.51 -2.76 9.76
C TYR A 155 -7.10 -1.79 8.66
N SER A 156 -8.08 -1.05 8.17
CA SER A 156 -7.89 0.02 7.19
C SER A 156 -8.21 1.36 7.83
N HIS A 157 -7.26 2.29 7.83
CA HIS A 157 -7.38 3.61 8.42
C HIS A 157 -7.44 4.68 7.33
N MET A 158 -8.21 5.75 7.58
CA MET A 158 -8.38 6.88 6.67
C MET A 158 -8.71 6.48 5.22
N GLY A 159 -9.66 5.52 5.08
CA GLY A 159 -10.12 5.09 3.76
C GLY A 159 -9.08 4.32 2.93
N GLY A 160 -8.15 3.63 3.61
CA GLY A 160 -7.10 2.86 2.95
C GLY A 160 -5.77 3.59 2.78
N ARG A 161 -5.60 4.75 3.43
CA ARG A 161 -4.31 5.43 3.47
C ARG A 161 -3.27 4.64 4.27
N ILE A 162 -3.73 3.96 5.33
CA ILE A 162 -2.91 3.02 6.11
C ILE A 162 -3.66 1.70 6.17
N GLY A 163 -3.00 0.62 5.77
CA GLY A 163 -3.46 -0.75 5.96
C GLY A 163 -2.56 -1.48 6.94
N VAL A 164 -3.16 -2.27 7.84
CA VAL A 164 -2.42 -3.14 8.76
C VAL A 164 -3.06 -4.52 8.78
N LEU A 165 -2.23 -5.52 8.53
CA LEU A 165 -2.55 -6.93 8.66
C LEU A 165 -1.73 -7.51 9.82
N THR A 166 -2.39 -8.18 10.77
CA THR A 166 -1.74 -8.89 11.88
C THR A 166 -2.06 -10.37 11.85
N LEU A 167 -1.14 -11.19 12.33
CA LEU A 167 -1.34 -12.61 12.60
C LEU A 167 -1.10 -12.88 14.08
N ILE A 168 -2.13 -13.40 14.76
CA ILE A 168 -2.03 -13.91 16.13
C ILE A 168 -2.10 -15.44 16.06
N GLU A 169 -1.04 -16.10 16.47
CA GLU A 169 -0.97 -17.55 16.60
C GLU A 169 -1.55 -18.02 17.94
N GLY A 170 -2.23 -19.19 17.91
CA GLY A 170 -2.78 -19.86 19.07
C GLY A 170 -4.08 -19.25 19.62
N SER A 171 -4.66 -18.28 18.95
CA SER A 171 -5.95 -17.68 19.29
C SER A 171 -6.77 -17.39 18.05
N THR A 172 -8.06 -17.71 18.08
CA THR A 172 -9.03 -17.42 17.02
C THR A 172 -9.80 -16.13 17.24
N ASP A 173 -9.36 -15.27 18.17
CA ASP A 173 -10.00 -14.00 18.52
C ASP A 173 -9.64 -12.93 17.46
N GLU A 174 -10.43 -12.86 16.38
CA GLU A 174 -10.27 -11.88 15.29
C GLU A 174 -10.46 -10.44 15.77
N GLU A 175 -11.28 -10.21 16.80
CA GLU A 175 -11.48 -8.88 17.35
C GLU A 175 -10.19 -8.39 18.05
N ALA A 176 -9.59 -9.25 18.86
CA ALA A 176 -8.28 -8.95 19.48
C ALA A 176 -7.19 -8.70 18.42
N ALA A 177 -7.14 -9.50 17.36
CA ALA A 177 -6.19 -9.32 16.27
C ALA A 177 -6.41 -7.99 15.54
N LYS A 178 -7.65 -7.60 15.28
CA LYS A 178 -8.01 -6.30 14.69
C LYS A 178 -7.67 -5.13 15.62
N ASP A 179 -7.84 -5.29 16.91
CA ASP A 179 -7.50 -4.27 17.89
C ASP A 179 -5.99 -4.00 17.94
N VAL A 180 -5.18 -5.07 17.80
CA VAL A 180 -3.73 -4.94 17.64
C VAL A 180 -3.37 -4.27 16.31
N ALA A 181 -4.06 -4.61 15.21
CA ALA A 181 -3.85 -3.95 13.93
C ALA A 181 -4.16 -2.44 14.00
N MET A 182 -5.22 -2.06 14.73
CA MET A 182 -5.55 -0.65 14.97
C MET A 182 -4.49 0.06 15.82
N HIS A 183 -3.96 -0.60 16.86
CA HIS A 183 -2.83 -0.10 17.64
C HIS A 183 -1.60 0.18 16.77
N ILE A 184 -1.24 -0.77 15.90
CA ILE A 184 -0.09 -0.66 14.99
C ILE A 184 -0.31 0.48 13.98
N ALA A 185 -1.53 0.66 13.47
CA ALA A 185 -1.84 1.78 12.59
C ALA A 185 -1.60 3.14 13.26
N ALA A 186 -1.93 3.25 14.57
CA ALA A 186 -1.81 4.49 15.34
C ALA A 186 -0.38 4.81 15.77
N LEU A 187 0.37 3.81 16.25
CA LEU A 187 1.71 4.02 16.85
C LEU A 187 2.87 3.72 15.92
N ALA A 188 2.60 3.13 14.76
CA ALA A 188 3.58 2.84 13.70
C ALA A 188 4.91 2.22 14.20
N PRO A 189 4.87 1.11 14.99
CA PRO A 189 6.08 0.41 15.40
C PRO A 189 6.84 -0.10 14.17
N LYS A 190 8.16 -0.16 14.27
CA LYS A 190 9.02 -0.58 13.16
C LYS A 190 9.27 -2.09 13.15
N TYR A 191 9.25 -2.72 14.33
CA TYR A 191 9.64 -4.11 14.52
C TYR A 191 8.62 -4.85 15.39
N LEU A 192 8.53 -6.16 15.23
CA LEU A 192 7.69 -7.00 16.06
C LEU A 192 8.20 -7.02 17.50
N ASP A 193 9.46 -7.37 17.66
CA ASP A 193 10.15 -7.47 18.95
C ASP A 193 11.63 -7.05 18.83
N GLU A 194 12.39 -7.19 19.94
CA GLU A 194 13.81 -6.81 19.98
C GLU A 194 14.69 -7.63 19.04
N SER A 195 14.32 -8.88 18.75
CA SER A 195 15.13 -9.77 17.91
C SER A 195 15.17 -9.33 16.45
N GLU A 196 14.17 -8.55 16.00
CA GLU A 196 14.13 -8.00 14.67
C GLU A 196 14.88 -6.66 14.54
N VAL A 197 15.27 -6.04 15.66
CA VAL A 197 15.97 -4.75 15.61
C VAL A 197 17.41 -4.95 15.15
N PRO A 198 17.85 -4.37 14.03
CA PRO A 198 19.22 -4.49 13.56
C PRO A 198 20.24 -3.98 14.59
N ALA A 199 21.37 -4.69 14.73
CA ALA A 199 22.39 -4.36 15.71
C ALA A 199 22.97 -2.95 15.50
N ASP A 200 23.14 -2.52 14.26
CA ASP A 200 23.62 -1.18 13.89
C ASP A 200 22.66 -0.08 14.34
N VAL A 201 21.35 -0.31 14.29
CA VAL A 201 20.33 0.62 14.81
C VAL A 201 20.49 0.81 16.32
N LEU A 202 20.67 -0.31 17.06
CA LEU A 202 20.88 -0.26 18.51
C LEU A 202 22.21 0.39 18.88
N GLU A 203 23.28 0.09 18.16
CA GLU A 203 24.60 0.68 18.37
C GLU A 203 24.59 2.20 18.09
N HIS A 204 23.95 2.59 17.00
CA HIS A 204 23.76 4.00 16.65
C HIS A 204 23.02 4.76 17.75
N GLU A 205 21.85 4.24 18.17
CA GLU A 205 21.05 4.88 19.21
C GLU A 205 21.78 4.94 20.54
N LYS A 206 22.48 3.86 20.93
CA LYS A 206 23.31 3.84 22.12
C LYS A 206 24.40 4.92 22.10
N LYS A 207 25.04 5.13 20.94
CA LYS A 207 26.05 6.17 20.76
C LYS A 207 25.44 7.55 20.94
N VAL A 208 24.33 7.83 20.26
CA VAL A 208 23.61 9.13 20.34
C VAL A 208 23.20 9.44 21.79
N LEU A 209 22.57 8.47 22.45
CA LEU A 209 22.12 8.63 23.84
C LEU A 209 23.28 8.82 24.82
N THR A 210 24.43 8.16 24.57
CA THR A 210 25.64 8.32 25.38
C THR A 210 26.21 9.74 25.25
N GLU A 211 26.35 10.24 24.01
CA GLU A 211 26.83 11.59 23.75
C GLU A 211 25.90 12.66 24.36
N GLN A 212 24.58 12.46 24.25
CA GLN A 212 23.61 13.34 24.91
C GLN A 212 23.80 13.38 26.44
N ALA A 213 23.93 12.22 27.09
CA ALA A 213 24.09 12.15 28.54
C ALA A 213 25.40 12.79 29.01
N LEU A 214 26.49 12.63 28.25
CA LEU A 214 27.77 13.30 28.54
C LEU A 214 27.67 14.81 28.37
N ASN A 215 27.00 15.29 27.33
CA ASN A 215 26.77 16.72 27.10
C ASN A 215 25.87 17.35 28.19
N GLU A 216 24.99 16.57 28.81
CA GLU A 216 24.21 16.95 29.98
C GLU A 216 25.10 17.08 31.28
N GLY A 217 26.40 16.79 31.18
CA GLY A 217 27.34 16.88 32.31
C GLY A 217 27.23 15.70 33.28
N LYS A 218 26.65 14.57 32.86
CA LYS A 218 26.53 13.41 33.74
C LYS A 218 27.87 12.66 33.88
N PRO A 219 28.26 12.20 35.10
CA PRO A 219 29.45 11.39 35.29
C PRO A 219 29.38 10.08 34.49
N ALA A 220 30.51 9.63 33.93
CA ALA A 220 30.57 8.47 33.05
C ALA A 220 29.98 7.18 33.67
N ASN A 221 30.20 6.96 34.95
CA ASN A 221 29.66 5.79 35.69
C ASN A 221 28.14 5.84 35.87
N ILE A 222 27.53 7.04 35.80
CA ILE A 222 26.08 7.21 35.83
C ILE A 222 25.54 7.05 34.42
N VAL A 223 26.25 7.52 33.39
CA VAL A 223 25.87 7.42 31.98
C VAL A 223 25.60 5.96 31.59
N GLU A 224 26.48 5.02 31.92
CA GLU A 224 26.30 3.60 31.61
C GLU A 224 24.94 3.06 32.10
N LYS A 225 24.57 3.37 33.35
CA LYS A 225 23.28 2.93 33.92
C LYS A 225 22.08 3.63 33.27
N MET A 226 22.24 4.91 32.94
CA MET A 226 21.19 5.68 32.26
C MET A 226 20.93 5.15 30.84
N ILE A 227 21.98 4.77 30.11
CA ILE A 227 21.86 4.27 28.74
C ILE A 227 21.05 2.98 28.69
N VAL A 228 21.22 2.07 29.63
CA VAL A 228 20.40 0.84 29.70
C VAL A 228 18.91 1.19 29.78
N GLY A 229 18.53 2.14 30.64
CA GLY A 229 17.15 2.55 30.77
C GLY A 229 16.62 3.31 29.52
N ARG A 230 17.44 4.16 28.91
CA ARG A 230 17.08 4.89 27.69
C ARG A 230 16.92 3.97 26.48
N ILE A 231 17.79 2.96 26.34
CA ILE A 231 17.67 1.93 25.29
C ILE A 231 16.40 1.10 25.48
N ASN A 232 16.08 0.69 26.72
CA ASN A 232 14.82 -0.01 26.97
C ASN A 232 13.61 0.82 26.55
N LYS A 233 13.63 2.13 26.86
CA LYS A 233 12.57 3.04 26.44
C LYS A 233 12.50 3.20 24.92
N PHE A 234 13.64 3.30 24.26
CA PHE A 234 13.70 3.31 22.79
C PHE A 234 13.09 2.02 22.19
N LEU A 235 13.43 0.84 22.74
CA LEU A 235 12.84 -0.42 22.32
C LEU A 235 11.33 -0.50 22.57
N GLU A 236 10.83 0.07 23.68
CA GLU A 236 9.39 0.21 23.94
C GLU A 236 8.68 1.08 22.89
N GLU A 237 9.37 2.04 22.30
CA GLU A 237 8.80 2.93 21.27
C GLU A 237 8.77 2.26 19.90
N ILE A 238 9.79 1.48 19.53
CA ILE A 238 9.94 0.93 18.17
C ILE A 238 9.46 -0.49 17.99
N THR A 239 9.21 -1.26 19.09
CA THR A 239 8.76 -2.66 19.01
C THR A 239 7.33 -2.81 19.49
N VAL A 240 6.46 -3.40 18.64
CA VAL A 240 5.03 -3.48 18.93
C VAL A 240 4.72 -4.23 20.23
N VAL A 241 5.40 -5.35 20.52
CA VAL A 241 5.08 -6.18 21.68
C VAL A 241 5.32 -5.48 23.02
N LYS A 242 6.24 -4.51 23.06
CA LYS A 242 6.56 -3.73 24.26
C LYS A 242 5.74 -2.45 24.41
N GLN A 243 5.12 -1.98 23.37
CA GLN A 243 4.28 -0.78 23.42
C GLN A 243 3.09 -0.98 24.37
N LYS A 244 2.72 0.07 25.10
CA LYS A 244 1.48 0.09 25.84
C LYS A 244 0.31 0.04 24.89
N PHE A 245 -0.65 -0.87 25.16
CA PHE A 245 -1.80 -1.08 24.29
C PHE A 245 -2.70 0.15 24.25
N VAL A 246 -3.03 0.64 23.07
CA VAL A 246 -3.73 1.92 22.88
C VAL A 246 -5.13 1.96 23.49
N LYS A 247 -5.81 0.79 23.62
CA LYS A 247 -7.14 0.69 24.22
C LYS A 247 -7.11 0.52 25.74
N ASP A 248 -6.01 0.01 26.28
CA ASP A 248 -5.84 -0.21 27.73
C ASP A 248 -4.34 -0.18 28.06
N ASP A 249 -3.86 0.94 28.58
CA ASP A 249 -2.45 1.19 28.88
C ASP A 249 -1.91 0.42 30.11
N SER A 250 -2.78 -0.31 30.82
CA SER A 250 -2.38 -1.24 31.86
C SER A 250 -1.71 -2.51 31.31
N PHE A 251 -1.88 -2.78 30.01
CA PHE A 251 -1.25 -3.87 29.29
C PHE A 251 -0.19 -3.37 28.32
N THR A 252 0.86 -4.17 28.11
CA THR A 252 1.61 -4.12 26.84
C THR A 252 0.84 -4.93 25.79
N VAL A 253 1.12 -4.69 24.48
CA VAL A 253 0.51 -5.47 23.40
C VAL A 253 0.75 -6.98 23.61
N GLU A 254 1.96 -7.38 23.99
CA GLU A 254 2.29 -8.77 24.31
C GLU A 254 1.38 -9.36 25.39
N LYS A 255 1.23 -8.65 26.51
CA LYS A 255 0.36 -9.09 27.61
C LYS A 255 -1.11 -9.12 27.24
N PHE A 256 -1.57 -8.17 26.45
CA PHE A 256 -2.93 -8.14 25.91
C PHE A 256 -3.19 -9.38 25.05
N VAL A 257 -2.32 -9.66 24.08
CA VAL A 257 -2.46 -10.81 23.18
C VAL A 257 -2.35 -12.14 23.96
N ALA A 258 -1.42 -12.24 24.92
CA ALA A 258 -1.31 -13.41 25.81
C ALA A 258 -2.58 -13.62 26.65
N SER A 259 -3.25 -12.57 27.11
CA SER A 259 -4.52 -12.68 27.84
C SER A 259 -5.66 -13.25 26.98
N LYS A 260 -5.51 -13.21 25.65
CA LYS A 260 -6.41 -13.81 24.65
C LYS A 260 -5.98 -15.21 24.21
N GLY A 261 -4.96 -15.77 24.86
CA GLY A 261 -4.44 -17.11 24.62
C GLY A 261 -3.51 -17.21 23.42
N GLY A 262 -3.14 -16.10 22.79
CA GLY A 262 -2.32 -16.09 21.58
C GLY A 262 -0.97 -15.41 21.75
N LYS A 263 -0.24 -15.36 20.64
CA LYS A 263 1.02 -14.63 20.47
C LYS A 263 0.96 -13.85 19.15
N LEU A 264 1.33 -12.58 19.17
CA LEU A 264 1.51 -11.82 17.93
C LEU A 264 2.72 -12.39 17.19
N ALA A 265 2.47 -13.02 16.03
CA ALA A 265 3.50 -13.69 15.25
C ALA A 265 4.02 -12.82 14.10
N LYS A 266 3.13 -11.97 13.55
CA LYS A 266 3.48 -11.12 12.41
C LYS A 266 2.57 -9.91 12.33
N PHE A 267 3.11 -8.82 11.80
CA PHE A 267 2.32 -7.71 11.29
C PHE A 267 2.92 -7.18 9.98
N VAL A 268 2.06 -6.60 9.17
CA VAL A 268 2.46 -5.83 7.98
C VAL A 268 1.70 -4.52 8.04
N ARG A 269 2.40 -3.40 7.94
CA ARG A 269 1.83 -2.06 7.87
C ARG A 269 2.28 -1.37 6.60
N TYR A 270 1.34 -0.96 5.78
CA TYR A 270 1.59 -0.12 4.61
C TYR A 270 0.91 1.23 4.80
N GLU A 271 1.70 2.28 4.70
CA GLU A 271 1.23 3.65 4.54
C GLU A 271 1.45 4.06 3.09
N VAL A 272 0.40 4.51 2.44
CA VAL A 272 0.41 4.89 1.03
C VAL A 272 1.42 6.01 0.80
N GLY A 273 2.33 5.79 -0.15
CA GLY A 273 3.35 6.76 -0.53
C GLY A 273 4.50 6.90 0.45
N GLU A 274 4.60 6.04 1.49
CA GLU A 274 5.71 6.07 2.43
C GLU A 274 7.06 5.98 1.72
N GLY A 275 7.97 6.95 1.97
CA GLY A 275 9.29 7.01 1.36
C GLY A 275 9.33 7.48 -0.11
N ILE A 276 8.18 7.83 -0.71
CA ILE A 276 8.12 8.48 -2.03
C ILE A 276 8.23 10.00 -1.81
N GLU A 277 9.15 10.66 -2.49
CA GLU A 277 9.21 12.12 -2.52
C GLU A 277 7.89 12.65 -3.12
N LYS A 278 7.17 13.44 -2.33
CA LYS A 278 5.99 14.13 -2.83
C LYS A 278 6.42 15.33 -3.66
N ARG A 279 5.74 15.54 -4.78
CA ARG A 279 5.89 16.77 -5.53
C ARG A 279 5.48 17.93 -4.60
N GLU A 280 6.39 18.85 -4.35
CA GLU A 280 6.02 20.12 -3.72
C GLU A 280 5.26 20.94 -4.78
N ASP A 281 3.93 20.92 -4.67
CA ASP A 281 3.09 21.79 -5.48
C ASP A 281 3.24 23.24 -4.98
N ASN A 282 4.20 23.95 -5.55
CA ASN A 282 4.33 25.38 -5.30
C ASN A 282 3.31 26.12 -6.18
N PHE A 283 2.03 26.04 -5.77
CA PHE A 283 0.90 26.66 -6.47
C PHE A 283 1.17 28.14 -6.80
N ALA A 284 1.91 28.84 -5.96
CA ALA A 284 2.26 30.25 -6.21
C ALA A 284 3.22 30.38 -7.43
N GLU A 285 4.19 29.49 -7.58
CA GLU A 285 5.10 29.48 -8.73
C GLU A 285 4.39 29.00 -10.02
N GLU A 286 3.51 28.04 -9.93
CA GLU A 286 2.69 27.59 -11.08
C GLU A 286 1.78 28.70 -11.61
N VAL A 287 1.09 29.41 -10.73
CA VAL A 287 0.26 30.56 -11.10
C VAL A 287 1.12 31.68 -11.69
N MET A 288 2.28 32.01 -11.07
CA MET A 288 3.19 33.01 -11.60
C MET A 288 3.76 32.63 -12.97
N SER A 289 4.10 31.35 -13.20
CA SER A 289 4.60 30.87 -14.47
C SER A 289 3.53 30.97 -15.57
N GLN A 290 2.27 30.65 -15.27
CA GLN A 290 1.15 30.78 -16.20
C GLN A 290 0.84 32.27 -16.53
N VAL A 291 0.88 33.14 -15.54
CA VAL A 291 0.71 34.59 -15.74
C VAL A 291 1.83 35.18 -16.60
N ASN A 292 3.06 34.70 -16.44
CA ASN A 292 4.22 35.16 -17.22
C ASN A 292 4.23 34.59 -18.64
N ALA A 293 3.69 33.37 -18.86
CA ALA A 293 3.56 32.75 -20.17
C ALA A 293 2.40 33.35 -21.01
N SER A 294 1.49 34.09 -20.38
CA SER A 294 0.35 34.75 -21.03
C SER A 294 0.60 36.24 -21.35
N LYS A 295 1.79 36.76 -21.07
CA LYS A 295 2.28 38.08 -21.50
C LYS A 295 3.22 37.99 -22.65
#